data_f66d4acf5dfcb384828962374042ac3d
#
_entry.id   f66d4acf5dfcb384828962374042ac3d
#
_cell.length_a   1.000
_cell.length_b   1.000
_cell.length_c   1.000
_cell.angle_alpha   90.00
_cell.angle_beta   90.00
_cell.angle_gamma   90.00
#
_symmetry.space_group_name_H-M   'P 1'
#
loop_
_entity.id
_entity.type
_entity.pdbx_description
1 polymer ?
#
loop_
_entity_poly.entity_id
_entity_poly.type
_entity_poly.pdbx_seq_one_letter_code
_entity_poly.pdbx_strand_id
1 'polypeptide(L)'
;MKRIILIALGIAAVGGMIFAYLQMSKERAAEREREKPVASESEIHRNAGGETVITMDDEARKQIGLMILPLAAAQLQPEVKGYGRVLDPALLSAAATELVSARATGEASQKELARLQALAGQNNASARALEAAQAAASRDAAQSELARMRFVVAWGKAIASREDLPDFLESLSSGESSLVRIDLLAGELLKTQPMGARLFVLSDETNSVEANFIGPATAVDAQTQGQGFLFLVKSRQTGFAPGAAVIGYLKISGDARSGVMIPRGAVVRFNGRPWIYLQMGGQTFVRREISEERPLAEGWFAAQGVKAGDLVVVSGAQMLLSEEQKYQIRVGD
;
A
#
# COMPACT_ATOMS: atom_id res chain seq x y z
N MET A 1 83.84 40.30 -14.11
CA MET A 1 82.41 40.50 -14.46
C MET A 1 81.59 39.22 -14.48
N LYS A 2 82.01 38.11 -15.12
CA LYS A 2 81.22 36.86 -15.20
C LYS A 2 80.85 36.21 -13.82
N ARG A 3 81.71 36.27 -12.81
CA ARG A 3 81.42 35.73 -11.46
C ARG A 3 80.37 36.50 -10.68
N ILE A 4 80.26 37.80 -10.84
CA ILE A 4 79.28 38.67 -10.18
C ILE A 4 77.88 38.43 -10.75
N ILE A 5 77.77 38.21 -12.08
CA ILE A 5 76.52 37.89 -12.78
C ILE A 5 75.96 36.53 -12.34
N LEU A 6 76.84 35.50 -12.14
CA LEU A 6 76.43 34.18 -11.65
C LEU A 6 75.89 34.23 -10.21
N ILE A 7 76.50 35.04 -9.35
CA ILE A 7 76.02 35.19 -7.97
C ILE A 7 74.68 35.95 -7.92
N ALA A 8 74.51 36.98 -8.74
CA ALA A 8 73.26 37.69 -8.86
C ALA A 8 72.11 36.79 -9.39
N LEU A 9 72.38 35.91 -10.38
CA LEU A 9 71.42 34.97 -10.89
C LEU A 9 71.04 33.89 -9.86
N GLY A 10 72.02 33.44 -9.05
CA GLY A 10 71.77 32.50 -7.95
C GLY A 10 70.87 33.11 -6.86
N ILE A 11 71.12 34.37 -6.47
CA ILE A 11 70.25 35.07 -5.50
C ILE A 11 68.84 35.32 -6.03
N ALA A 12 68.70 35.65 -7.31
CA ALA A 12 67.41 35.80 -7.94
C ALA A 12 66.58 34.47 -8.01
N ALA A 13 67.28 33.36 -8.29
CA ALA A 13 66.67 32.02 -8.31
C ALA A 13 66.21 31.57 -6.92
N VAL A 14 67.03 31.81 -5.88
CA VAL A 14 66.65 31.51 -4.50
C VAL A 14 65.51 32.40 -4.02
N GLY A 15 65.51 33.72 -4.37
CA GLY A 15 64.40 34.64 -4.07
C GLY A 15 63.10 34.23 -4.74
N GLY A 16 63.19 33.78 -6.00
CA GLY A 16 62.03 33.25 -6.73
C GLY A 16 61.47 31.96 -6.12
N MET A 17 62.37 31.05 -5.64
CA MET A 17 61.89 29.84 -4.94
C MET A 17 61.25 30.15 -3.58
N ILE A 18 61.80 31.08 -2.81
CA ILE A 18 61.21 31.50 -1.54
C ILE A 18 59.85 32.19 -1.78
N PHE A 19 59.73 33.02 -2.80
CA PHE A 19 58.48 33.69 -3.14
C PHE A 19 57.41 32.67 -3.59
N ALA A 20 57.76 31.69 -4.47
CA ALA A 20 56.87 30.64 -4.89
C ALA A 20 56.44 29.75 -3.72
N TYR A 21 57.35 29.42 -2.78
CA TYR A 21 57.00 28.66 -1.59
C TYR A 21 56.03 29.42 -0.66
N LEU A 22 56.22 30.71 -0.48
CA LEU A 22 55.33 31.57 0.32
C LEU A 22 53.94 31.73 -0.33
N GLN A 23 53.85 31.82 -1.65
CA GLN A 23 52.59 31.84 -2.39
C GLN A 23 51.86 30.49 -2.22
N MET A 24 52.56 29.39 -2.44
CA MET A 24 52.03 28.04 -2.32
C MET A 24 51.59 27.69 -0.89
N SER A 25 52.28 28.23 0.11
CA SER A 25 51.90 28.10 1.55
C SER A 25 50.62 28.89 1.88
N LYS A 26 50.45 30.08 1.30
CA LYS A 26 49.20 30.86 1.45
C LYS A 26 47.99 30.20 0.76
N GLU A 27 48.18 29.67 -0.45
CA GLU A 27 47.13 28.92 -1.15
C GLU A 27 46.73 27.68 -0.39
N ARG A 28 47.68 26.88 0.12
CA ARG A 28 47.39 25.72 0.98
C ARG A 28 46.72 26.09 2.30
N ALA A 29 47.03 27.24 2.89
CA ALA A 29 46.34 27.72 4.06
C ALA A 29 44.90 28.15 3.76
N ALA A 30 44.65 28.80 2.62
CA ALA A 30 43.33 29.19 2.16
C ALA A 30 42.48 27.96 1.74
N GLU A 31 43.08 26.92 1.12
CA GLU A 31 42.44 25.66 0.84
C GLU A 31 42.07 24.90 2.11
N ARG A 32 42.96 24.82 3.10
CA ARG A 32 42.66 24.23 4.41
C ARG A 32 41.58 24.96 5.19
N GLU A 33 41.44 26.27 5.00
CA GLU A 33 40.32 27.05 5.58
C GLU A 33 39.00 26.77 4.84
N ARG A 34 39.03 26.51 3.52
CA ARG A 34 37.87 26.10 2.74
C ARG A 34 37.47 24.64 3.01
N GLU A 35 38.42 23.78 3.30
CA GLU A 35 38.22 22.37 3.64
C GLU A 35 37.92 22.11 5.11
N LYS A 36 37.98 23.13 5.98
CA LYS A 36 37.46 22.96 7.34
C LYS A 36 36.00 22.57 7.21
N PRO A 37 35.61 21.33 7.62
CA PRO A 37 34.20 20.98 7.67
C PRO A 37 33.54 22.06 8.52
N VAL A 38 32.51 22.70 7.99
CA VAL A 38 31.63 23.58 8.76
C VAL A 38 31.26 22.75 9.99
N ALA A 39 31.82 23.11 11.14
CA ALA A 39 31.47 22.46 12.38
C ALA A 39 30.01 22.83 12.61
N SER A 40 29.11 21.96 12.18
CA SER A 40 27.74 22.03 12.66
C SER A 40 27.85 21.84 14.18
N GLU A 41 27.55 22.88 14.92
CA GLU A 41 27.50 22.83 16.41
C GLU A 41 26.25 22.01 16.80
N SER A 42 26.22 20.76 16.41
CA SER A 42 25.24 19.80 16.92
C SER A 42 25.87 19.05 18.09
N GLU A 43 25.37 19.29 19.29
CA GLU A 43 25.71 18.49 20.46
C GLU A 43 24.84 17.25 20.49
N ILE A 44 25.48 16.09 20.55
CA ILE A 44 24.78 14.80 20.62
C ILE A 44 25.11 14.12 21.93
N HIS A 45 24.11 13.81 22.72
CA HIS A 45 24.27 13.09 23.99
C HIS A 45 23.14 12.07 24.16
N ARG A 46 23.29 11.13 25.09
CA ARG A 46 22.22 10.22 25.51
C ARG A 46 21.58 10.73 26.79
N ASN A 47 20.24 10.75 26.80
CA ASN A 47 19.50 11.08 28.02
C ASN A 47 19.51 9.89 29.00
N ALA A 48 18.99 10.09 30.21
CA ALA A 48 18.89 9.06 31.24
C ALA A 48 18.03 7.85 30.83
N GLY A 49 17.16 8.00 29.81
CA GLY A 49 16.36 6.93 29.21
C GLY A 49 17.06 6.16 28.09
N GLY A 50 18.33 6.51 27.77
CA GLY A 50 19.10 5.87 26.68
C GLY A 50 18.74 6.36 25.29
N GLU A 51 17.83 7.34 25.14
CA GLU A 51 17.46 7.94 23.86
C GLU A 51 18.56 8.89 23.41
N THR A 52 18.86 8.89 22.10
CA THR A 52 19.79 9.86 21.52
C THR A 52 19.12 11.21 21.40
N VAL A 53 19.76 12.22 21.96
CA VAL A 53 19.32 13.63 21.96
C VAL A 53 20.29 14.43 21.12
N ILE A 54 19.76 15.16 20.15
CA ILE A 54 20.50 16.06 19.26
C ILE A 54 20.08 17.48 19.60
N THR A 55 21.02 18.32 19.99
CA THR A 55 20.80 19.76 20.14
C THR A 55 21.39 20.46 18.94
N MET A 56 20.61 21.33 18.30
CA MET A 56 20.98 22.01 17.07
C MET A 56 20.44 23.45 17.08
N ASP A 57 21.27 24.41 16.78
CA ASP A 57 20.88 25.81 16.71
C ASP A 57 19.99 26.12 15.49
N ASP A 58 19.43 27.32 15.43
CA ASP A 58 18.49 27.73 14.37
C ASP A 58 19.18 27.85 13.01
N GLU A 59 20.48 28.13 12.98
CA GLU A 59 21.27 28.31 11.78
C GLU A 59 21.56 26.96 11.12
N ALA A 60 22.01 25.99 11.92
CA ALA A 60 22.21 24.62 11.49
C ALA A 60 20.90 23.96 11.01
N ARG A 61 19.76 24.22 11.69
CA ARG A 61 18.43 23.73 11.26
C ARG A 61 18.03 24.26 9.89
N LYS A 62 18.28 25.54 9.60
CA LYS A 62 18.01 26.15 8.29
C LYS A 62 18.89 25.56 7.21
N GLN A 63 20.18 25.34 7.50
CA GLN A 63 21.14 24.77 6.53
C GLN A 63 20.74 23.36 6.07
N ILE A 64 20.23 22.52 6.96
CA ILE A 64 19.81 21.16 6.63
C ILE A 64 18.33 21.08 6.17
N GLY A 65 17.64 22.21 6.10
CA GLY A 65 16.25 22.28 5.62
C GLY A 65 15.26 21.56 6.52
N LEU A 66 15.43 21.64 7.85
CA LEU A 66 14.50 21.04 8.81
C LEU A 66 13.12 21.69 8.73
N MET A 67 12.12 20.87 8.43
CA MET A 67 10.70 21.24 8.58
C MET A 67 10.09 20.41 9.71
N ILE A 68 9.35 21.10 10.57
CA ILE A 68 8.72 20.51 11.75
C ILE A 68 7.22 20.80 11.68
N LEU A 69 6.40 19.78 11.91
CA LEU A 69 4.95 19.90 11.94
C LEU A 69 4.40 19.21 13.20
N PRO A 70 3.27 19.69 13.73
CA PRO A 70 2.58 18.97 14.79
C PRO A 70 1.90 17.72 14.21
N LEU A 71 1.96 16.61 14.94
CA LEU A 71 1.24 15.39 14.60
C LEU A 71 -0.27 15.63 14.74
N ALA A 72 -1.01 15.32 13.68
CA ALA A 72 -2.46 15.39 13.67
C ALA A 72 -3.07 14.17 14.38
N ALA A 73 -4.12 14.40 15.19
CA ALA A 73 -4.93 13.32 15.72
C ALA A 73 -5.58 12.54 14.56
N ALA A 74 -5.59 11.23 14.67
CA ALA A 74 -6.21 10.33 13.71
C ALA A 74 -7.04 9.28 14.44
N GLN A 75 -8.12 8.85 13.81
CA GLN A 75 -8.90 7.71 14.25
C GLN A 75 -8.88 6.65 13.16
N LEU A 76 -8.51 5.45 13.53
CA LEU A 76 -8.49 4.32 12.60
C LEU A 76 -9.54 3.31 13.02
N GLN A 77 -10.46 2.99 12.12
CA GLN A 77 -11.39 1.89 12.31
C GLN A 77 -10.61 0.58 12.48
N PRO A 78 -11.09 -0.34 13.32
CA PRO A 78 -10.43 -1.62 13.49
C PRO A 78 -10.39 -2.35 12.15
N GLU A 79 -9.20 -2.86 11.82
CA GLU A 79 -8.93 -3.56 10.58
C GLU A 79 -8.21 -4.87 10.86
N VAL A 80 -8.47 -5.88 10.05
CA VAL A 80 -7.74 -7.15 10.06
C VAL A 80 -6.97 -7.28 8.75
N LYS A 81 -5.70 -7.63 8.84
CA LYS A 81 -4.83 -7.82 7.69
C LYS A 81 -5.10 -9.18 7.06
N GLY A 82 -5.20 -9.23 5.74
CA GLY A 82 -5.30 -10.44 4.96
C GLY A 82 -4.47 -10.35 3.69
N TYR A 83 -4.33 -11.46 3.00
CA TYR A 83 -3.55 -11.59 1.77
C TYR A 83 -4.38 -12.22 0.68
N GLY A 84 -4.13 -11.85 -0.55
CA GLY A 84 -4.92 -12.39 -1.64
C GLY A 84 -4.42 -12.00 -3.00
N ARG A 85 -5.32 -12.05 -3.96
CA ARG A 85 -5.01 -11.77 -5.37
C ARG A 85 -6.21 -11.22 -6.11
N VAL A 86 -5.91 -10.53 -7.20
CA VAL A 86 -6.91 -10.14 -8.20
C VAL A 86 -7.34 -11.41 -8.95
N LEU A 87 -8.64 -11.67 -8.99
CA LEU A 87 -9.21 -12.83 -9.69
C LEU A 87 -9.26 -12.59 -11.20
N ASP A 88 -9.05 -13.67 -11.96
CA ASP A 88 -9.26 -13.65 -13.41
C ASP A 88 -10.77 -13.65 -13.70
N PRO A 89 -11.30 -12.63 -14.40
CA PRO A 89 -12.72 -12.57 -14.75
C PRO A 89 -13.15 -13.66 -15.74
N ALA A 90 -12.24 -14.30 -16.45
CA ALA A 90 -12.58 -15.30 -17.47
C ALA A 90 -13.37 -16.50 -16.91
N LEU A 91 -12.98 -16.99 -15.71
CA LEU A 91 -13.67 -18.10 -15.05
C LEU A 91 -15.08 -17.71 -14.60
N LEU A 92 -15.27 -16.49 -14.10
CA LEU A 92 -16.57 -15.99 -13.71
C LEU A 92 -17.47 -15.78 -14.93
N SER A 93 -16.91 -15.19 -16.00
CA SER A 93 -17.63 -14.97 -17.27
C SER A 93 -18.09 -16.29 -17.93
N ALA A 94 -17.23 -17.31 -17.91
CA ALA A 94 -17.59 -18.64 -18.43
C ALA A 94 -18.76 -19.26 -17.65
N ALA A 95 -18.68 -19.24 -16.31
CA ALA A 95 -19.77 -19.79 -15.47
C ALA A 95 -21.08 -18.99 -15.60
N ALA A 96 -21.00 -17.67 -15.77
CA ALA A 96 -22.16 -16.83 -16.00
C ALA A 96 -22.79 -17.07 -17.35
N THR A 97 -21.98 -17.30 -18.41
CA THR A 97 -22.47 -17.64 -19.74
C THR A 97 -23.22 -18.97 -19.73
N GLU A 98 -22.71 -19.99 -19.01
CA GLU A 98 -23.42 -21.26 -18.82
C GLU A 98 -24.79 -21.04 -18.14
N LEU A 99 -24.83 -20.23 -17.06
CA LEU A 99 -26.07 -19.91 -16.35
C LEU A 99 -27.08 -19.19 -17.24
N VAL A 100 -26.65 -18.15 -17.96
CA VAL A 100 -27.52 -17.35 -18.84
C VAL A 100 -28.06 -18.20 -19.98
N SER A 101 -27.22 -19.03 -20.62
CA SER A 101 -27.62 -19.94 -21.70
C SER A 101 -28.64 -20.97 -21.22
N ALA A 102 -28.40 -21.62 -20.08
CA ALA A 102 -29.31 -22.59 -19.52
C ALA A 102 -30.67 -21.96 -19.15
N ARG A 103 -30.66 -20.74 -18.58
CA ARG A 103 -31.90 -19.99 -18.29
C ARG A 103 -32.67 -19.66 -19.56
N ALA A 104 -31.98 -19.11 -20.56
CA ALA A 104 -32.64 -18.78 -21.85
C ALA A 104 -33.29 -20.03 -22.53
N THR A 105 -32.59 -21.17 -22.49
CA THR A 105 -33.13 -22.44 -23.00
C THR A 105 -34.37 -22.88 -22.21
N GLY A 106 -34.33 -22.81 -20.87
CA GLY A 106 -35.47 -23.13 -20.02
C GLY A 106 -36.66 -22.21 -20.24
N GLU A 107 -36.45 -20.92 -20.42
CA GLU A 107 -37.50 -19.94 -20.73
C GLU A 107 -38.12 -20.21 -22.12
N ALA A 108 -37.30 -20.56 -23.11
CA ALA A 108 -37.81 -20.89 -24.46
C ALA A 108 -38.67 -22.14 -24.45
N SER A 109 -38.25 -23.22 -23.80
CA SER A 109 -39.02 -24.44 -23.69
C SER A 109 -40.31 -24.30 -22.87
N GLN A 110 -40.31 -23.48 -21.84
CA GLN A 110 -41.50 -23.10 -21.07
C GLN A 110 -42.53 -22.33 -21.93
N LYS A 111 -42.07 -21.36 -22.72
CA LYS A 111 -42.92 -20.61 -23.64
C LYS A 111 -43.52 -21.52 -24.70
N GLU A 112 -42.73 -22.46 -25.25
CA GLU A 112 -43.24 -23.45 -26.23
C GLU A 112 -44.26 -24.40 -25.61
N LEU A 113 -44.03 -24.89 -24.39
CA LEU A 113 -44.99 -25.69 -23.65
C LEU A 113 -46.31 -24.94 -23.46
N ALA A 114 -46.25 -23.68 -22.99
CA ALA A 114 -47.43 -22.84 -22.79
C ALA A 114 -48.20 -22.63 -24.12
N ARG A 115 -47.50 -22.43 -25.24
CA ARG A 115 -48.07 -22.30 -26.57
C ARG A 115 -48.83 -23.57 -27.00
N LEU A 116 -48.19 -24.73 -26.82
CA LEU A 116 -48.81 -26.04 -27.21
C LEU A 116 -49.97 -26.41 -26.28
N GLN A 117 -49.92 -26.07 -25.00
CA GLN A 117 -51.04 -26.24 -24.08
C GLN A 117 -52.27 -25.42 -24.52
N ALA A 118 -52.09 -24.19 -24.94
CA ALA A 118 -53.15 -23.33 -25.44
C ALA A 118 -53.77 -23.91 -26.76
N LEU A 119 -52.92 -24.42 -27.68
CA LEU A 119 -53.38 -25.05 -28.91
C LEU A 119 -54.11 -26.40 -28.67
N ALA A 120 -53.64 -27.19 -27.73
CA ALA A 120 -54.28 -28.46 -27.35
C ALA A 120 -55.65 -28.21 -26.74
N GLY A 121 -55.86 -27.18 -25.98
CA GLY A 121 -57.19 -26.77 -25.48
C GLY A 121 -58.17 -26.38 -26.57
N GLN A 122 -57.67 -26.07 -27.76
CA GLN A 122 -58.49 -25.83 -29.00
C GLN A 122 -58.51 -26.98 -29.95
N ASN A 123 -58.01 -28.16 -29.56
CA ASN A 123 -57.83 -29.33 -30.39
C ASN A 123 -56.93 -29.18 -31.64
N ASN A 124 -55.98 -28.18 -31.55
CA ASN A 124 -55.05 -27.78 -32.62
C ASN A 124 -53.61 -28.26 -32.38
N ALA A 125 -53.36 -29.12 -31.37
CA ALA A 125 -52.05 -29.72 -31.10
C ALA A 125 -52.21 -31.23 -30.88
N SER A 126 -51.24 -32.06 -31.35
CA SER A 126 -51.20 -33.44 -31.04
C SER A 126 -50.77 -33.77 -29.63
N ALA A 127 -51.29 -34.82 -29.01
CA ALA A 127 -50.88 -35.28 -27.69
C ALA A 127 -49.37 -35.54 -27.63
N ARG A 128 -48.79 -36.15 -28.66
CA ARG A 128 -47.35 -36.40 -28.77
C ARG A 128 -46.50 -35.11 -28.74
N ALA A 129 -46.95 -34.06 -29.41
CA ALA A 129 -46.27 -32.77 -29.41
C ALA A 129 -46.30 -32.12 -28.02
N LEU A 130 -47.46 -32.19 -27.34
CA LEU A 130 -47.63 -31.69 -25.99
C LEU A 130 -46.71 -32.43 -24.99
N GLU A 131 -46.72 -33.79 -25.04
CA GLU A 131 -45.85 -34.61 -24.18
C GLU A 131 -44.36 -34.32 -24.42
N ALA A 132 -43.95 -34.17 -25.68
CA ALA A 132 -42.56 -33.83 -26.03
C ALA A 132 -42.17 -32.45 -25.49
N ALA A 133 -43.03 -31.44 -25.60
CA ALA A 133 -42.79 -30.11 -25.05
C ALA A 133 -42.74 -30.12 -23.53
N GLN A 134 -43.60 -30.92 -22.87
CA GLN A 134 -43.60 -31.08 -21.43
C GLN A 134 -42.29 -31.71 -20.91
N ALA A 135 -41.83 -32.76 -21.60
CA ALA A 135 -40.53 -33.39 -21.28
C ALA A 135 -39.37 -32.47 -21.53
N ALA A 136 -39.37 -31.66 -22.60
CA ALA A 136 -38.35 -30.68 -22.90
C ALA A 136 -38.29 -29.56 -21.82
N ALA A 137 -39.46 -28.97 -21.47
CA ALA A 137 -39.54 -27.93 -20.46
C ALA A 137 -39.08 -28.44 -19.09
N SER A 138 -39.43 -29.67 -18.70
CA SER A 138 -38.98 -30.28 -17.43
C SER A 138 -37.45 -30.48 -17.39
N ARG A 139 -36.88 -31.03 -18.49
CA ARG A 139 -35.42 -31.23 -18.61
C ARG A 139 -34.67 -29.92 -18.56
N ASP A 140 -35.12 -28.92 -19.33
CA ASP A 140 -34.41 -27.64 -19.47
C ASP A 140 -34.54 -26.79 -18.22
N ALA A 141 -35.66 -26.87 -17.46
CA ALA A 141 -35.80 -26.30 -16.15
C ALA A 141 -34.82 -26.90 -15.13
N ALA A 142 -34.68 -28.24 -15.14
CA ALA A 142 -33.72 -28.93 -14.28
C ALA A 142 -32.27 -28.54 -14.63
N GLN A 143 -31.95 -28.39 -15.92
CA GLN A 143 -30.62 -27.94 -16.37
C GLN A 143 -30.34 -26.52 -15.97
N SER A 144 -31.31 -25.59 -16.05
CA SER A 144 -31.21 -24.22 -15.60
C SER A 144 -30.94 -24.14 -14.09
N GLU A 145 -31.66 -24.93 -13.31
CA GLU A 145 -31.47 -24.98 -11.85
C GLU A 145 -30.10 -25.56 -11.48
N LEU A 146 -29.64 -26.60 -12.20
CA LEU A 146 -28.28 -27.13 -11.99
C LEU A 146 -27.19 -26.11 -12.29
N ALA A 147 -27.32 -25.37 -13.40
CA ALA A 147 -26.38 -24.30 -13.74
C ALA A 147 -26.37 -23.21 -12.66
N ARG A 148 -27.55 -22.81 -12.15
CA ARG A 148 -27.69 -21.86 -11.05
C ARG A 148 -26.99 -22.35 -9.78
N MET A 149 -27.20 -23.59 -9.38
CA MET A 149 -26.56 -24.18 -8.22
C MET A 149 -25.03 -24.21 -8.36
N ARG A 150 -24.52 -24.63 -9.51
CA ARG A 150 -23.08 -24.63 -9.80
C ARG A 150 -22.49 -23.24 -9.70
N PHE A 151 -23.16 -22.24 -10.24
CA PHE A 151 -22.73 -20.86 -10.18
C PHE A 151 -22.68 -20.35 -8.73
N VAL A 152 -23.72 -20.64 -7.93
CA VAL A 152 -23.77 -20.25 -6.49
C VAL A 152 -22.65 -20.93 -5.69
N VAL A 153 -22.39 -22.21 -5.93
CA VAL A 153 -21.32 -22.96 -5.25
C VAL A 153 -19.95 -22.40 -5.62
N ALA A 154 -19.73 -22.01 -6.86
CA ALA A 154 -18.45 -21.49 -7.32
C ALA A 154 -18.20 -20.03 -6.87
N TRP A 155 -19.22 -19.15 -6.96
CA TRP A 155 -19.05 -17.70 -6.83
C TRP A 155 -19.83 -17.05 -5.69
N GLY A 156 -20.67 -17.81 -5.02
CA GLY A 156 -21.47 -17.34 -3.90
C GLY A 156 -22.79 -16.69 -4.30
N LYS A 157 -23.69 -16.65 -3.34
CA LYS A 157 -25.04 -16.10 -3.52
C LYS A 157 -25.00 -14.61 -3.86
N ALA A 158 -24.06 -13.85 -3.27
CA ALA A 158 -23.96 -12.42 -3.47
C ALA A 158 -23.71 -12.01 -4.94
N ILE A 159 -22.91 -12.79 -5.67
CA ILE A 159 -22.70 -12.58 -7.11
C ILE A 159 -23.85 -13.16 -7.91
N ALA A 160 -24.33 -14.35 -7.55
CA ALA A 160 -25.38 -15.05 -8.30
C ALA A 160 -26.74 -14.32 -8.29
N SER A 161 -27.03 -13.53 -7.27
CA SER A 161 -28.29 -12.78 -7.13
C SER A 161 -28.22 -11.34 -7.66
N ARG A 162 -27.13 -10.95 -8.34
CA ARG A 162 -27.02 -9.62 -8.93
C ARG A 162 -27.95 -9.47 -10.11
N GLU A 163 -28.75 -8.43 -10.10
CA GLU A 163 -29.62 -8.06 -11.23
C GLU A 163 -28.81 -7.48 -12.39
N ASP A 164 -27.70 -6.79 -12.06
CA ASP A 164 -26.74 -6.15 -12.98
C ASP A 164 -25.58 -7.09 -13.37
N LEU A 165 -25.77 -8.42 -13.32
CA LEU A 165 -24.71 -9.38 -13.60
C LEU A 165 -24.03 -9.17 -14.97
N PRO A 166 -24.75 -8.89 -16.07
CA PRO A 166 -24.11 -8.61 -17.37
C PRO A 166 -23.17 -7.39 -17.31
N ASP A 167 -23.63 -6.26 -16.78
CA ASP A 167 -22.85 -5.01 -16.67
C ASP A 167 -21.65 -5.20 -15.73
N PHE A 168 -21.84 -5.97 -14.66
CA PHE A 168 -20.77 -6.34 -13.74
C PHE A 168 -19.66 -7.14 -14.45
N LEU A 169 -20.03 -8.13 -15.26
CA LEU A 169 -19.07 -8.93 -16.05
C LEU A 169 -18.36 -8.09 -17.10
N GLU A 170 -19.06 -7.17 -17.76
CA GLU A 170 -18.48 -6.23 -18.71
C GLU A 170 -17.45 -5.34 -18.05
N SER A 171 -17.77 -4.77 -16.88
CA SER A 171 -16.84 -3.91 -16.12
C SER A 171 -15.57 -4.65 -15.68
N LEU A 172 -15.68 -5.94 -15.34
CA LEU A 172 -14.53 -6.78 -15.00
C LEU A 172 -13.68 -7.11 -16.23
N SER A 173 -14.34 -7.44 -17.36
CA SER A 173 -13.67 -7.83 -18.60
C SER A 173 -12.98 -6.65 -19.28
N SER A 174 -13.57 -5.46 -19.22
CA SER A 174 -12.97 -4.20 -19.72
C SER A 174 -11.84 -3.66 -18.81
N GLY A 175 -11.71 -4.22 -17.60
CA GLY A 175 -10.76 -3.73 -16.59
C GLY A 175 -11.17 -2.42 -15.93
N GLU A 176 -12.43 -1.99 -16.05
CA GLU A 176 -12.99 -0.85 -15.32
C GLU A 176 -13.16 -1.17 -13.84
N SER A 177 -13.35 -2.44 -13.53
CA SER A 177 -13.40 -2.96 -12.16
C SER A 177 -12.48 -4.17 -12.02
N SER A 178 -12.09 -4.49 -10.80
CA SER A 178 -11.32 -5.69 -10.48
C SER A 178 -11.97 -6.44 -9.32
N LEU A 179 -12.16 -7.74 -9.47
CA LEU A 179 -12.61 -8.62 -8.40
C LEU A 179 -11.41 -9.16 -7.65
N VAL A 180 -11.35 -8.93 -6.35
CA VAL A 180 -10.22 -9.30 -5.50
C VAL A 180 -10.67 -10.25 -4.42
N ARG A 181 -9.93 -11.34 -4.24
CA ARG A 181 -10.09 -12.25 -3.12
C ARG A 181 -9.02 -11.94 -2.07
N ILE A 182 -9.45 -11.79 -0.81
CA ILE A 182 -8.57 -11.65 0.35
C ILE A 182 -8.93 -12.74 1.35
N ASP A 183 -7.92 -13.46 1.78
CA ASP A 183 -8.02 -14.52 2.80
C ASP A 183 -7.29 -14.07 4.06
N LEU A 184 -7.86 -14.36 5.22
CA LEU A 184 -7.23 -14.18 6.51
C LEU A 184 -6.16 -15.26 6.73
N LEU A 185 -5.32 -15.08 7.72
CA LEU A 185 -4.39 -16.13 8.13
C LEU A 185 -5.14 -17.30 8.75
N ALA A 186 -4.56 -18.51 8.66
CA ALA A 186 -5.12 -19.70 9.26
C ALA A 186 -5.36 -19.51 10.77
N GLY A 187 -6.57 -19.82 11.21
CA GLY A 187 -6.99 -19.62 12.59
C GLY A 187 -7.60 -18.27 12.93
N GLU A 188 -7.51 -17.29 12.02
CA GLU A 188 -8.21 -16.01 12.15
C GLU A 188 -9.62 -16.12 11.58
N LEU A 189 -10.62 -15.72 12.37
CA LEU A 189 -12.02 -15.74 11.98
C LEU A 189 -12.68 -14.40 12.31
N LEU A 190 -13.37 -13.83 11.34
CA LEU A 190 -14.26 -12.70 11.59
C LEU A 190 -15.63 -13.19 12.00
N LYS A 191 -16.13 -12.70 13.14
CA LYS A 191 -17.49 -12.97 13.63
C LYS A 191 -18.54 -12.19 12.83
N THR A 192 -18.18 -11.08 12.25
CA THR A 192 -19.04 -10.20 11.44
C THR A 192 -18.42 -10.00 10.06
N GLN A 193 -19.26 -9.73 9.07
CA GLN A 193 -18.79 -9.41 7.73
C GLN A 193 -18.02 -8.08 7.73
N PRO A 194 -16.94 -7.97 6.94
CA PRO A 194 -16.24 -6.70 6.77
C PRO A 194 -17.14 -5.68 6.06
N MET A 195 -16.98 -4.40 6.41
CA MET A 195 -17.70 -3.29 5.77
C MET A 195 -17.07 -2.91 4.42
N GLY A 196 -15.82 -3.25 4.21
CA GLY A 196 -15.01 -2.95 3.04
C GLY A 196 -13.55 -3.28 3.32
N ALA A 197 -12.66 -2.90 2.44
CA ALA A 197 -11.23 -3.09 2.65
C ALA A 197 -10.42 -1.98 1.98
N ARG A 198 -9.23 -1.70 2.53
CA ARG A 198 -8.16 -0.99 1.84
C ARG A 198 -7.19 -2.01 1.27
N LEU A 199 -6.93 -1.93 -0.01
CA LEU A 199 -6.10 -2.88 -0.75
C LEU A 199 -4.82 -2.21 -1.25
N PHE A 200 -3.72 -2.96 -1.19
CA PHE A 200 -2.43 -2.59 -1.75
C PHE A 200 -1.97 -3.70 -2.67
N VAL A 201 -1.50 -3.35 -3.86
CA VAL A 201 -0.75 -4.34 -4.67
C VAL A 201 0.63 -4.53 -4.06
N LEU A 202 1.13 -5.76 -4.05
CA LEU A 202 2.42 -6.08 -3.42
C LEU A 202 3.60 -5.35 -4.08
N SER A 203 3.45 -4.94 -5.34
CA SER A 203 4.45 -4.13 -6.06
C SER A 203 4.46 -2.65 -5.67
N ASP A 204 3.39 -2.15 -5.01
CA ASP A 204 3.27 -0.76 -4.55
C ASP A 204 2.47 -0.71 -3.25
N GLU A 205 3.16 -0.83 -2.13
CA GLU A 205 2.56 -0.74 -0.79
C GLU A 205 2.30 0.71 -0.36
N THR A 206 2.58 1.68 -1.21
CA THR A 206 2.41 3.09 -0.88
C THR A 206 1.04 3.64 -1.22
N ASN A 207 0.39 3.09 -2.25
CA ASN A 207 -0.90 3.54 -2.74
C ASN A 207 -2.00 2.54 -2.39
N SER A 208 -2.89 2.93 -1.49
CA SER A 208 -4.06 2.10 -1.15
C SER A 208 -5.26 2.44 -2.00
N VAL A 209 -6.06 1.42 -2.29
CA VAL A 209 -7.32 1.55 -3.01
C VAL A 209 -8.44 1.03 -2.13
N GLU A 210 -9.54 1.79 -2.05
CA GLU A 210 -10.75 1.35 -1.36
C GLU A 210 -11.50 0.30 -2.18
N ALA A 211 -11.94 -0.75 -1.50
CA ALA A 211 -12.67 -1.85 -2.11
C ALA A 211 -13.97 -2.15 -1.35
N ASN A 212 -15.03 -2.36 -2.12
CA ASN A 212 -16.34 -2.68 -1.58
C ASN A 212 -16.46 -4.18 -1.31
N PHE A 213 -16.98 -4.55 -0.16
CA PHE A 213 -17.29 -5.93 0.16
C PHE A 213 -18.42 -6.47 -0.73
N ILE A 214 -18.21 -7.64 -1.33
CA ILE A 214 -19.20 -8.35 -2.14
C ILE A 214 -19.83 -9.50 -1.35
N GLY A 215 -19.00 -10.34 -0.73
CA GLY A 215 -19.45 -11.51 0.00
C GLY A 215 -18.30 -12.38 0.48
N PRO A 216 -18.60 -13.41 1.28
CA PRO A 216 -17.61 -14.41 1.65
C PRO A 216 -17.21 -15.24 0.42
N ALA A 217 -15.95 -15.66 0.35
CA ALA A 217 -15.51 -16.66 -0.61
C ALA A 217 -16.15 -18.03 -0.29
N THR A 218 -16.52 -18.78 -1.31
CA THR A 218 -17.24 -20.04 -1.17
C THR A 218 -16.37 -21.22 -0.77
N ALA A 219 -15.06 -21.11 -0.98
CA ALA A 219 -14.09 -22.15 -0.68
C ALA A 219 -12.86 -21.53 0.01
N VAL A 220 -12.21 -22.33 0.85
CA VAL A 220 -10.94 -21.98 1.46
C VAL A 220 -9.83 -22.08 0.42
N ASP A 221 -8.92 -21.11 0.40
CA ASP A 221 -7.73 -21.17 -0.45
C ASP A 221 -6.73 -22.17 0.13
N ALA A 222 -6.14 -23.00 -0.73
CA ALA A 222 -5.25 -24.08 -0.33
C ALA A 222 -3.94 -23.58 0.35
N GLN A 223 -3.50 -22.36 0.05
CA GLN A 223 -2.28 -21.78 0.60
C GLN A 223 -2.50 -21.09 1.94
N THR A 224 -3.54 -20.24 2.00
CA THR A 224 -3.80 -19.43 3.20
C THR A 224 -4.56 -20.19 4.28
N GLN A 225 -5.40 -21.18 3.90
CA GLN A 225 -6.25 -21.98 4.80
C GLN A 225 -7.13 -21.12 5.72
N GLY A 226 -7.30 -19.84 5.38
CA GLY A 226 -8.05 -18.86 6.15
C GLY A 226 -9.45 -18.59 5.58
N GLN A 227 -10.23 -17.80 6.33
CA GLN A 227 -11.54 -17.32 5.88
C GLN A 227 -11.35 -16.32 4.73
N GLY A 228 -11.96 -16.59 3.58
CA GLY A 228 -11.85 -15.76 2.39
C GLY A 228 -13.03 -14.81 2.20
N PHE A 229 -12.76 -13.67 1.59
CA PHE A 229 -13.73 -12.62 1.26
C PHE A 229 -13.48 -12.07 -0.14
N LEU A 230 -14.57 -11.69 -0.83
CA LEU A 230 -14.53 -11.08 -2.14
C LEU A 230 -14.81 -9.59 -2.05
N PHE A 231 -13.97 -8.80 -2.73
CA PHE A 231 -14.08 -7.36 -2.79
C PHE A 231 -14.08 -6.88 -4.24
N LEU A 232 -14.75 -5.76 -4.49
CA LEU A 232 -14.76 -5.07 -5.78
C LEU A 232 -13.99 -3.75 -5.66
N VAL A 233 -12.97 -3.61 -6.47
CA VAL A 233 -12.29 -2.34 -6.73
C VAL A 233 -13.00 -1.69 -7.92
N LYS A 234 -13.63 -0.54 -7.70
CA LYS A 234 -14.28 0.27 -8.74
C LYS A 234 -13.30 1.32 -9.21
N SER A 235 -12.87 1.22 -10.37
CA SER A 235 -12.02 2.07 -11.18
C SER A 235 -10.76 1.34 -11.66
N ARG A 236 -10.30 1.75 -12.83
CA ARG A 236 -9.07 1.21 -13.42
C ARG A 236 -7.88 1.69 -12.58
N GLN A 237 -7.33 0.81 -11.76
CA GLN A 237 -6.17 1.09 -10.93
C GLN A 237 -4.93 0.41 -11.51
N THR A 238 -3.83 1.14 -11.56
CA THR A 238 -2.55 0.57 -11.97
C THR A 238 -2.13 -0.53 -11.00
N GLY A 239 -1.75 -1.70 -11.55
CA GLY A 239 -1.29 -2.84 -10.76
C GLY A 239 -2.35 -3.86 -10.35
N PHE A 240 -3.65 -3.57 -10.48
CA PHE A 240 -4.74 -4.53 -10.19
C PHE A 240 -5.05 -5.44 -11.40
N ALA A 241 -4.02 -5.92 -12.08
CA ALA A 241 -4.19 -6.90 -13.14
C ALA A 241 -4.55 -8.30 -12.58
N PRO A 242 -5.29 -9.14 -13.33
CA PRO A 242 -5.57 -10.52 -12.94
C PRO A 242 -4.31 -11.28 -12.52
N GLY A 243 -4.35 -11.96 -11.38
CA GLY A 243 -3.23 -12.68 -10.79
C GLY A 243 -2.32 -11.82 -9.90
N ALA A 244 -2.43 -10.49 -9.87
CA ALA A 244 -1.62 -9.63 -9.01
C ALA A 244 -1.85 -9.97 -7.54
N ALA A 245 -0.75 -10.08 -6.78
CA ALA A 245 -0.80 -10.28 -5.33
C ALA A 245 -1.19 -8.99 -4.61
N VAL A 246 -2.07 -9.11 -3.62
CA VAL A 246 -2.67 -7.98 -2.90
C VAL A 246 -2.60 -8.22 -1.39
N ILE A 247 -2.30 -7.16 -0.66
CA ILE A 247 -2.48 -7.08 0.79
C ILE A 247 -3.77 -6.31 1.05
N GLY A 248 -4.66 -6.85 1.88
CA GLY A 248 -5.92 -6.23 2.26
C GLY A 248 -5.98 -5.93 3.76
N TYR A 249 -6.48 -4.74 4.11
CA TYR A 249 -6.88 -4.38 5.46
C TYR A 249 -8.40 -4.30 5.49
N LEU A 250 -9.03 -5.35 6.02
CA LEU A 250 -10.47 -5.52 6.08
C LEU A 250 -11.03 -4.67 7.21
N LYS A 251 -11.90 -3.72 6.89
CA LYS A 251 -12.58 -2.85 7.84
C LYS A 251 -13.66 -3.65 8.58
N ILE A 252 -13.53 -3.76 9.89
CA ILE A 252 -14.49 -4.49 10.72
C ILE A 252 -15.23 -3.52 11.64
N SER A 253 -16.43 -3.93 12.07
CA SER A 253 -17.18 -3.17 13.08
C SER A 253 -16.46 -3.23 14.43
N GLY A 254 -16.37 -2.09 15.10
CA GLY A 254 -15.75 -1.95 16.42
C GLY A 254 -15.39 -0.50 16.71
N ASP A 255 -14.90 -0.24 17.91
CA ASP A 255 -14.49 1.11 18.31
C ASP A 255 -13.23 1.53 17.55
N ALA A 256 -13.27 2.76 17.04
CA ALA A 256 -12.13 3.34 16.36
C ALA A 256 -10.95 3.51 17.32
N ARG A 257 -9.76 3.10 16.90
CA ARG A 257 -8.52 3.32 17.66
C ARG A 257 -8.06 4.75 17.46
N SER A 258 -7.94 5.49 18.56
CA SER A 258 -7.34 6.83 18.54
C SER A 258 -5.82 6.74 18.45
N GLY A 259 -5.23 7.61 17.68
CA GLY A 259 -3.78 7.69 17.48
C GLY A 259 -3.41 8.96 16.73
N VAL A 260 -2.29 8.92 16.03
CA VAL A 260 -1.80 10.04 15.23
C VAL A 260 -1.40 9.59 13.84
N MET A 261 -1.45 10.54 12.91
CA MET A 261 -0.91 10.38 11.56
C MET A 261 0.54 10.88 11.53
N ILE A 262 1.46 10.00 11.18
CA ILE A 262 2.88 10.32 10.97
C ILE A 262 3.11 10.48 9.47
N PRO A 263 3.47 11.67 8.98
CA PRO A 263 3.74 11.90 7.56
C PRO A 263 4.89 11.02 7.04
N ARG A 264 4.82 10.59 5.78
CA ARG A 264 5.84 9.72 5.16
C ARG A 264 7.26 10.28 5.27
N GLY A 265 7.43 11.60 5.06
CA GLY A 265 8.72 12.28 5.14
C GLY A 265 9.33 12.31 6.54
N ALA A 266 8.55 12.04 7.58
CA ALA A 266 9.06 12.02 8.96
C ALA A 266 9.76 10.70 9.32
N VAL A 267 9.46 9.61 8.59
CA VAL A 267 9.97 8.27 8.93
C VAL A 267 11.33 8.03 8.30
N VAL A 268 12.32 7.73 9.12
CA VAL A 268 13.65 7.30 8.72
C VAL A 268 13.86 5.84 9.11
N ARG A 269 14.57 5.08 8.28
CA ARG A 269 14.89 3.67 8.57
C ARG A 269 16.33 3.54 9.05
N PHE A 270 16.50 2.93 10.21
CA PHE A 270 17.82 2.65 10.77
C PHE A 270 17.82 1.26 11.41
N ASN A 271 18.80 0.43 11.04
CA ASN A 271 18.91 -0.98 11.46
C ASN A 271 17.63 -1.80 11.18
N GLY A 272 16.97 -1.54 10.03
CA GLY A 272 15.75 -2.23 9.64
C GLY A 272 14.48 -1.80 10.39
N ARG A 273 14.59 -0.83 11.32
CA ARG A 273 13.47 -0.31 12.12
C ARG A 273 13.08 1.10 11.70
N PRO A 274 11.80 1.49 11.82
CA PRO A 274 11.34 2.83 11.55
C PRO A 274 11.50 3.73 12.76
N TRP A 275 11.99 4.95 12.51
CA TRP A 275 12.23 5.97 13.52
C TRP A 275 11.71 7.32 13.07
N ILE A 276 11.38 8.16 14.02
CA ILE A 276 11.06 9.58 13.81
C ILE A 276 11.91 10.45 14.75
N TYR A 277 12.05 11.71 14.38
CA TYR A 277 12.64 12.72 15.27
C TYR A 277 11.55 13.65 15.79
N LEU A 278 11.43 13.70 17.11
CA LEU A 278 10.52 14.61 17.82
C LEU A 278 11.29 15.79 18.37
N GLN A 279 10.74 16.99 18.24
CA GLN A 279 11.26 18.17 18.90
C GLN A 279 10.69 18.20 20.33
N MET A 280 11.56 18.10 21.33
CA MET A 280 11.19 18.07 22.76
C MET A 280 11.19 19.44 23.41
N GLY A 281 11.66 20.47 22.72
CA GLY A 281 11.71 21.86 23.17
C GLY A 281 12.83 22.62 22.47
N GLY A 282 12.56 23.86 22.05
CA GLY A 282 13.52 24.74 21.43
C GLY A 282 14.35 24.09 20.32
N GLN A 283 15.58 23.76 20.65
CA GLN A 283 16.61 23.26 19.73
C GLN A 283 16.91 21.76 19.88
N THR A 284 16.10 21.03 20.67
CA THR A 284 16.38 19.65 21.07
C THR A 284 15.50 18.66 20.30
N PHE A 285 16.12 17.66 19.70
CA PHE A 285 15.48 16.58 18.93
C PHE A 285 15.79 15.22 19.55
N VAL A 286 14.79 14.38 19.68
CA VAL A 286 14.92 13.02 20.21
C VAL A 286 14.45 12.03 19.16
N ARG A 287 15.29 11.01 18.91
CA ARG A 287 14.92 9.92 18.02
C ARG A 287 14.07 8.92 18.79
N ARG A 288 12.91 8.60 18.22
CA ARG A 288 11.97 7.62 18.80
C ARG A 288 11.61 6.55 17.78
N GLU A 289 11.67 5.28 18.23
CA GLU A 289 11.18 4.16 17.44
C GLU A 289 9.64 4.23 17.38
N ILE A 290 9.11 3.98 16.19
CA ILE A 290 7.67 3.83 15.99
C ILE A 290 7.36 2.39 15.62
N SER A 291 6.24 1.86 16.13
CA SER A 291 5.71 0.60 15.61
C SER A 291 5.10 0.87 14.23
N GLU A 292 5.57 0.14 13.21
CA GLU A 292 4.96 0.16 11.88
C GLU A 292 3.60 -0.53 11.91
N GLU A 293 2.61 0.12 12.50
CA GLU A 293 1.36 -0.60 12.63
C GLU A 293 0.55 -0.61 11.35
N ARG A 294 0.44 0.52 10.63
CA ARG A 294 -0.43 0.54 9.45
C ARG A 294 -0.09 1.66 8.47
N PRO A 295 0.25 1.33 7.22
CA PRO A 295 0.40 2.33 6.17
C PRO A 295 -0.97 2.91 5.80
N LEU A 296 -1.02 4.22 5.61
CA LEU A 296 -2.14 4.99 5.09
C LEU A 296 -1.70 5.75 3.85
N ALA A 297 -2.65 6.33 3.10
CA ALA A 297 -2.34 7.09 1.89
C ALA A 297 -1.37 8.25 2.15
N GLU A 298 -1.48 8.94 3.29
CA GLU A 298 -0.69 10.12 3.62
C GLU A 298 0.50 9.84 4.55
N GLY A 299 0.63 8.62 5.09
CA GLY A 299 1.67 8.29 6.06
C GLY A 299 1.44 7.00 6.83
N TRP A 300 1.72 7.04 8.12
CA TRP A 300 1.62 5.89 9.01
C TRP A 300 0.73 6.23 10.21
N PHE A 301 -0.16 5.31 10.58
CA PHE A 301 -0.93 5.44 11.82
C PHE A 301 -0.13 4.86 12.98
N ALA A 302 0.01 5.63 14.06
CA ALA A 302 0.60 5.18 15.31
C ALA A 302 -0.39 5.40 16.47
N ALA A 303 -0.69 4.33 17.20
CA ALA A 303 -1.54 4.37 18.39
C ALA A 303 -0.76 4.58 19.69
N GLN A 304 0.56 4.35 19.66
CA GLN A 304 1.44 4.40 20.84
C GLN A 304 2.76 5.11 20.55
N GLY A 305 3.44 5.56 21.57
CA GLY A 305 4.76 6.19 21.48
C GLY A 305 4.75 7.67 21.11
N VAL A 306 3.66 8.19 20.55
CA VAL A 306 3.47 9.58 20.13
C VAL A 306 2.03 10.03 20.37
N LYS A 307 1.80 11.34 20.46
CA LYS A 307 0.46 11.92 20.68
C LYS A 307 0.21 13.11 19.75
N ALA A 308 -1.04 13.47 19.61
CA ALA A 308 -1.44 14.66 18.85
C ALA A 308 -0.81 15.91 19.44
N GLY A 309 -0.27 16.76 18.57
CA GLY A 309 0.46 17.97 18.94
C GLY A 309 1.96 17.77 19.18
N ASP A 310 2.47 16.53 19.25
CA ASP A 310 3.92 16.32 19.26
C ASP A 310 4.54 16.88 17.97
N LEU A 311 5.61 17.63 18.09
CA LEU A 311 6.30 18.24 16.96
C LEU A 311 7.25 17.24 16.33
N VAL A 312 7.01 16.86 15.08
CA VAL A 312 7.78 15.88 14.33
C VAL A 312 8.54 16.52 13.17
N VAL A 313 9.76 16.09 12.93
CA VAL A 313 10.56 16.49 11.77
C VAL A 313 10.04 15.76 10.53
N VAL A 314 9.51 16.52 9.56
CA VAL A 314 8.93 15.96 8.29
C VAL A 314 9.87 16.13 7.10
N SER A 315 10.88 17.00 7.20
CA SER A 315 11.95 17.17 6.20
C SER A 315 13.28 17.30 6.94
N GLY A 316 14.36 16.77 6.36
CA GLY A 316 15.69 16.79 6.99
C GLY A 316 15.92 15.69 8.03
N ALA A 317 14.96 14.79 8.29
CA ALA A 317 15.09 13.71 9.26
C ALA A 317 16.28 12.78 8.96
N GLN A 318 16.56 12.52 7.67
CA GLN A 318 17.70 11.71 7.24
C GLN A 318 19.04 12.40 7.52
N MET A 319 19.09 13.73 7.49
CA MET A 319 20.28 14.51 7.84
C MET A 319 20.56 14.42 9.34
N LEU A 320 19.53 14.51 10.19
CA LEU A 320 19.68 14.28 11.64
C LEU A 320 20.24 12.88 11.94
N LEU A 321 19.78 11.86 11.22
CA LEU A 321 20.30 10.51 11.36
C LEU A 321 21.79 10.45 10.95
N SER A 322 22.17 11.13 9.88
CA SER A 322 23.57 11.19 9.42
C SER A 322 24.48 11.88 10.42
N GLU A 323 24.04 12.97 11.03
CA GLU A 323 24.80 13.67 12.09
C GLU A 323 24.96 12.77 13.33
N GLU A 324 23.91 12.09 13.74
CA GLU A 324 23.96 11.12 14.86
C GLU A 324 25.00 10.00 14.60
N GLN A 325 25.03 9.46 13.38
CA GLN A 325 25.98 8.40 13.02
C GLN A 325 27.44 8.89 13.00
N LYS A 326 27.69 10.09 12.51
CA LYS A 326 29.03 10.70 12.56
C LYS A 326 29.56 10.80 13.99
N TYR A 327 28.71 11.15 14.95
CA TYR A 327 29.08 11.22 16.36
C TYR A 327 29.41 9.83 16.93
N GLN A 328 28.63 8.79 16.59
CA GLN A 328 28.89 7.43 17.07
C GLN A 328 30.24 6.88 16.59
N ILE A 329 30.66 7.22 15.37
CA ILE A 329 31.97 6.82 14.82
C ILE A 329 33.11 7.53 15.58
N ARG A 330 32.95 8.82 15.97
CA ARG A 330 33.97 9.59 16.69
C ARG A 330 34.16 9.15 18.14
N VAL A 331 33.18 8.58 18.79
CA VAL A 331 33.22 8.12 20.19
C VAL A 331 33.65 6.66 20.32
N GLY A 332 33.67 5.91 19.20
CA GLY A 332 34.06 4.50 19.14
C GLY A 332 35.54 4.24 18.79
N ASP A 333 36.30 5.30 18.49
CA ASP A 333 37.75 5.30 18.35
C ASP A 333 38.41 5.86 19.64
#